data_bb58ecc3b91c8f8fce0a36e80423b062
#
_entry.id   bb58ecc3b91c8f8fce0a36e80423b062
#
_cell.length_a   1.000
_cell.length_b   1.000
_cell.length_c   1.000
_cell.angle_alpha   90.00
_cell.angle_beta   90.00
_cell.angle_gamma   90.00
#
_symmetry.space_group_name_H-M   'P 1'
#
loop_
_entity.id
_entity.type
_entity.pdbx_description
1 polymer ?
#
loop_
_entity_poly.entity_id
_entity_poly.type
_entity_poly.pdbx_seq_one_letter_code
_entity_poly.pdbx_strand_id
1 'polypeptide(L)'
;MQHCGYCQGGELLAKFGIKICDLKVSQLILFKEQSHPGRVIVAYKDHVSELVDISDEERNLFFEDVATAAKAIHVAFHPDKVNYGAYGDGGCHLHFHLVPKYKDEFEWATVFQMNPNLVTLSDEQYAEMIEKIKAHL
;
A
#
# COMPACT_ATOMS: atom_id res chain seq x y z
N MET A 1 -8.79 -17.28 -4.96
CA MET A 1 -7.74 -17.15 -3.92
C MET A 1 -6.39 -17.67 -4.37
N GLN A 2 -6.32 -18.75 -5.10
CA GLN A 2 -5.03 -19.32 -5.50
C GLN A 2 -4.20 -18.44 -6.45
N HIS A 3 -4.79 -17.44 -7.07
CA HIS A 3 -4.08 -16.48 -7.92
C HIS A 3 -3.95 -15.10 -7.25
N CYS A 4 -4.30 -14.99 -5.98
CA CYS A 4 -4.26 -13.73 -5.24
C CYS A 4 -2.93 -13.56 -4.52
N GLY A 5 -2.15 -12.55 -4.89
CA GLY A 5 -0.87 -12.26 -4.25
C GLY A 5 -0.99 -11.94 -2.77
N TYR A 6 -2.08 -11.31 -2.37
CA TYR A 6 -2.30 -10.96 -0.96
C TYR A 6 -2.57 -12.20 -0.10
N CYS A 7 -3.32 -13.17 -0.63
CA CYS A 7 -3.64 -14.41 0.08
C CYS A 7 -2.48 -15.38 0.10
N GLN A 8 -1.80 -15.52 -1.04
CA GLN A 8 -0.76 -16.53 -1.22
C GLN A 8 0.63 -16.04 -0.81
N GLY A 9 0.90 -14.75 -0.91
CA GLY A 9 2.24 -14.22 -0.69
C GLY A 9 3.22 -14.77 -1.73
N GLY A 10 4.47 -15.04 -1.30
CA GLY A 10 5.48 -15.67 -2.14
C GLY A 10 5.70 -14.97 -3.47
N GLU A 11 5.83 -15.75 -4.54
CA GLU A 11 6.13 -15.23 -5.88
C GLU A 11 5.04 -14.32 -6.44
N LEU A 12 3.78 -14.58 -6.11
CA LEU A 12 2.66 -13.75 -6.59
C LEU A 12 2.74 -12.34 -6.00
N LEU A 13 2.99 -12.24 -4.70
CA LEU A 13 3.16 -10.95 -4.05
C LEU A 13 4.44 -10.26 -4.53
N ALA A 14 5.53 -11.02 -4.65
CA ALA A 14 6.83 -10.48 -5.04
C ALA A 14 6.83 -9.81 -6.42
N LYS A 15 5.86 -10.09 -7.26
CA LYS A 15 5.73 -9.42 -8.57
C LYS A 15 5.48 -7.92 -8.43
N PHE A 16 4.84 -7.48 -7.36
CA PHE A 16 4.48 -6.07 -7.20
C PHE A 16 4.77 -5.48 -5.82
N GLY A 17 5.09 -6.31 -4.83
CA GLY A 17 5.23 -5.81 -3.47
C GLY A 17 6.12 -6.62 -2.56
N ILE A 18 6.43 -6.03 -1.42
CA ILE A 18 7.19 -6.65 -0.34
C ILE A 18 6.42 -6.42 0.95
N LYS A 19 6.08 -7.49 1.66
CA LYS A 19 5.35 -7.36 2.93
C LYS A 19 6.24 -6.66 3.97
N ILE A 20 5.69 -5.64 4.60
CA ILE A 20 6.35 -4.91 5.70
C ILE A 20 6.00 -5.55 7.05
N CYS A 21 4.72 -5.67 7.36
CA CYS A 21 4.23 -6.22 8.63
C CYS A 21 2.73 -6.46 8.58
N ASP A 22 2.21 -7.10 9.64
CA ASP A 22 0.79 -7.18 9.89
C ASP A 22 0.35 -5.98 10.74
N LEU A 23 -0.85 -5.46 10.45
CA LEU A 23 -1.54 -4.46 11.26
C LEU A 23 -2.72 -5.12 12.00
N LYS A 24 -3.70 -4.35 12.48
CA LYS A 24 -4.80 -4.93 13.26
C LYS A 24 -5.64 -5.95 12.49
N VAL A 25 -6.05 -5.58 11.27
CA VAL A 25 -6.88 -6.43 10.41
C VAL A 25 -6.38 -6.46 8.97
N SER A 26 -5.14 -6.07 8.74
CA SER A 26 -4.58 -5.98 7.39
C SER A 26 -3.09 -6.26 7.39
N GLN A 27 -2.52 -6.37 6.20
CA GLN A 27 -1.08 -6.39 6.01
C GLN A 27 -0.64 -5.12 5.30
N LEU A 28 0.52 -4.62 5.67
CA LEU A 28 1.14 -3.47 5.04
C LEU A 28 2.21 -3.96 4.07
N ILE A 29 2.15 -3.48 2.82
CA ILE A 29 3.00 -3.93 1.73
C ILE A 29 3.67 -2.72 1.09
N LEU A 30 4.98 -2.77 0.89
CA LEU A 30 5.68 -1.77 0.08
C LEU A 30 5.43 -2.09 -1.39
N PHE A 31 4.94 -1.12 -2.15
CA PHE A 31 4.75 -1.28 -3.59
C PHE A 31 6.12 -1.13 -4.26
N LYS A 32 6.47 -2.07 -5.15
CA LYS A 32 7.82 -2.08 -5.75
C LYS A 32 8.05 -0.93 -6.72
N GLU A 33 7.02 -0.51 -7.44
CA GLU A 33 7.13 0.64 -8.33
C GLU A 33 7.10 1.91 -7.49
N GLN A 34 8.22 2.61 -7.44
CA GLN A 34 8.43 3.73 -6.53
C GLN A 34 8.56 5.08 -7.26
N SER A 35 7.80 5.28 -8.34
CA SER A 35 7.69 6.60 -8.97
C SER A 35 7.16 7.65 -8.01
N HIS A 36 6.36 7.21 -7.04
CA HIS A 36 5.94 8.01 -5.89
C HIS A 36 6.64 7.43 -4.65
N PRO A 37 7.78 7.99 -4.22
CA PRO A 37 8.53 7.44 -3.10
C PRO A 37 7.69 7.31 -1.83
N GLY A 38 7.68 6.11 -1.24
CA GLY A 38 6.91 5.81 -0.05
C GLY A 38 5.56 5.14 -0.31
N ARG A 39 5.23 4.84 -1.57
CA ARG A 39 3.96 4.19 -1.92
C ARG A 39 3.84 2.81 -1.29
N VAL A 40 2.73 2.59 -0.59
CA VAL A 40 2.42 1.31 0.06
C VAL A 40 0.99 0.88 -0.27
N ILE A 41 0.70 -0.38 0.08
CA ILE A 41 -0.64 -0.96 -0.01
C ILE A 41 -1.03 -1.45 1.38
N VAL A 42 -2.27 -1.18 1.77
CA VAL A 42 -2.90 -1.76 2.96
C VAL A 42 -3.95 -2.74 2.47
N ALA A 43 -3.71 -4.04 2.66
CA ALA A 43 -4.58 -5.11 2.18
C ALA A 43 -5.29 -5.77 3.35
N TYR A 44 -6.62 -5.84 3.30
CA TYR A 44 -7.41 -6.49 4.34
C TYR A 44 -6.97 -7.95 4.48
N LYS A 45 -7.06 -8.49 5.68
CA LYS A 45 -6.55 -9.83 6.02
C LYS A 45 -7.23 -10.98 5.27
N ASP A 46 -8.54 -10.86 4.97
CA ASP A 46 -9.32 -11.91 4.33
C ASP A 46 -9.61 -11.58 2.87
N HIS A 47 -9.89 -12.61 2.09
CA HIS A 47 -10.21 -12.44 0.68
C HIS A 47 -11.67 -12.02 0.50
N VAL A 48 -11.89 -10.72 0.60
CA VAL A 48 -13.17 -10.07 0.29
C VAL A 48 -12.93 -9.00 -0.76
N SER A 49 -13.97 -8.63 -1.49
CA SER A 49 -13.83 -7.69 -2.58
C SER A 49 -13.94 -6.23 -2.14
N GLU A 50 -14.90 -5.92 -1.28
CA GLU A 50 -15.26 -4.54 -1.01
C GLU A 50 -15.55 -4.27 0.47
N LEU A 51 -15.55 -2.98 0.82
CA LEU A 51 -15.84 -2.52 2.18
C LEU A 51 -17.20 -3.00 2.69
N VAL A 52 -18.17 -3.17 1.80
CA VAL A 52 -19.51 -3.64 2.17
C VAL A 52 -19.57 -5.12 2.51
N ASP A 53 -18.49 -5.86 2.21
CA ASP A 53 -18.41 -7.31 2.47
C ASP A 53 -17.96 -7.62 3.91
N ILE A 54 -17.58 -6.62 4.68
CA ILE A 54 -17.12 -6.80 6.06
C ILE A 54 -18.01 -6.02 7.02
N SER A 55 -17.96 -6.40 8.32
CA SER A 55 -18.75 -5.74 9.35
C SER A 55 -18.31 -4.29 9.55
N ASP A 56 -19.17 -3.50 10.17
CA ASP A 56 -18.86 -2.12 10.54
C ASP A 56 -17.62 -2.05 11.44
N GLU A 57 -17.52 -2.98 12.39
CA GLU A 57 -16.38 -3.07 13.30
C GLU A 57 -15.08 -3.34 12.55
N GLU A 58 -15.07 -4.35 11.66
CA GLU A 58 -13.89 -4.69 10.86
C GLU A 58 -13.52 -3.56 9.92
N ARG A 59 -14.49 -2.92 9.29
CA ARG A 59 -14.25 -1.77 8.42
C ARG A 59 -13.58 -0.63 9.21
N ASN A 60 -14.05 -0.35 10.42
CA ASN A 60 -13.47 0.70 11.25
C ASN A 60 -12.02 0.38 11.62
N LEU A 61 -11.73 -0.87 11.96
CA LEU A 61 -10.35 -1.32 12.24
C LEU A 61 -9.48 -1.23 10.98
N PHE A 62 -10.04 -1.57 9.82
CA PHE A 62 -9.32 -1.46 8.55
C PHE A 62 -8.93 -0.01 8.26
N PHE A 63 -9.84 0.94 8.45
CA PHE A 63 -9.50 2.36 8.27
C PHE A 63 -8.55 2.90 9.34
N GLU A 64 -8.55 2.35 10.54
CA GLU A 64 -7.50 2.65 11.52
C GLU A 64 -6.14 2.21 10.99
N ASP A 65 -6.06 1.03 10.38
CA ASP A 65 -4.83 0.52 9.76
C ASP A 65 -4.37 1.44 8.62
N VAL A 66 -5.30 1.88 7.77
CA VAL A 66 -5.01 2.82 6.68
C VAL A 66 -4.43 4.12 7.24
N ALA A 67 -5.06 4.66 8.29
CA ALA A 67 -4.58 5.89 8.93
C ALA A 67 -3.21 5.71 9.60
N THR A 68 -2.97 4.57 10.24
CA THR A 68 -1.67 4.25 10.84
C THR A 68 -0.57 4.24 9.77
N ALA A 69 -0.81 3.58 8.65
CA ALA A 69 0.14 3.53 7.54
C ALA A 69 0.37 4.92 6.94
N ALA A 70 -0.68 5.69 6.72
CA ALA A 70 -0.59 7.05 6.18
C ALA A 70 0.24 7.96 7.09
N LYS A 71 0.04 7.86 8.40
CA LYS A 71 0.81 8.65 9.38
C LYS A 71 2.29 8.29 9.32
N ALA A 72 2.61 7.01 9.25
CA ALA A 72 4.00 6.56 9.13
C ALA A 72 4.67 7.11 7.87
N ILE A 73 3.95 7.10 6.74
CA ILE A 73 4.44 7.67 5.49
C ILE A 73 4.67 9.17 5.61
N HIS A 74 3.77 9.91 6.23
CA HIS A 74 3.92 11.34 6.44
C HIS A 74 5.18 11.67 7.25
N VAL A 75 5.42 10.90 8.31
CA VAL A 75 6.61 11.12 9.16
C VAL A 75 7.89 10.70 8.44
N ALA A 76 7.85 9.58 7.73
CA ALA A 76 9.05 9.04 7.07
C ALA A 76 9.47 9.82 5.82
N PHE A 77 8.52 10.26 5.00
CA PHE A 77 8.80 10.79 3.66
C PHE A 77 8.35 12.24 3.44
N HIS A 78 7.59 12.81 4.35
CA HIS A 78 7.12 14.19 4.30
C HIS A 78 6.43 14.59 2.99
N PRO A 79 5.47 13.80 2.49
CA PRO A 79 4.76 14.18 1.28
C PRO A 79 3.87 15.41 1.50
N ASP A 80 3.59 16.14 0.42
CA ASP A 80 2.64 17.26 0.47
C ASP A 80 1.20 16.74 0.54
N LYS A 81 0.95 15.54 0.02
CA LYS A 81 -0.37 14.89 0.03
C LYS A 81 -0.20 13.39 -0.07
N VAL A 82 -1.12 12.64 0.52
CA VAL A 82 -1.26 11.20 0.27
C VAL A 82 -2.58 11.00 -0.49
N ASN A 83 -2.51 10.31 -1.63
CA ASN A 83 -3.70 9.88 -2.34
C ASN A 83 -4.07 8.47 -1.88
N TYR A 84 -5.36 8.23 -1.68
CA TYR A 84 -5.90 6.93 -1.27
C TYR A 84 -6.73 6.39 -2.42
N GLY A 85 -6.46 5.17 -2.87
CA GLY A 85 -7.20 4.59 -3.97
C GLY A 85 -7.48 3.12 -3.75
N ALA A 86 -8.73 2.71 -3.97
CA ALA A 86 -9.17 1.34 -3.87
C ALA A 86 -9.79 0.94 -5.21
N TYR A 87 -9.24 -0.08 -5.82
CA TYR A 87 -9.65 -0.57 -7.13
C TYR A 87 -9.82 -2.08 -7.02
N GLY A 88 -9.42 -2.84 -8.03
CA GLY A 88 -9.46 -4.29 -7.94
C GLY A 88 -10.48 -4.94 -8.83
N ASP A 89 -10.79 -4.28 -9.95
CA ASP A 89 -11.70 -4.83 -10.96
C ASP A 89 -11.24 -6.22 -11.40
N GLY A 90 -9.94 -6.39 -11.56
CA GLY A 90 -9.37 -7.66 -11.99
C GLY A 90 -8.87 -8.56 -10.86
N GLY A 91 -8.49 -7.99 -9.74
CA GLY A 91 -7.94 -8.73 -8.59
C GLY A 91 -8.72 -8.41 -7.32
N CYS A 92 -9.85 -9.03 -7.15
CA CYS A 92 -10.88 -8.66 -6.18
C CYS A 92 -10.54 -8.94 -4.70
N HIS A 93 -9.39 -8.47 -4.22
CA HIS A 93 -9.03 -8.50 -2.80
C HIS A 93 -8.99 -7.07 -2.28
N LEU A 94 -9.79 -6.78 -1.26
CA LEU A 94 -9.91 -5.43 -0.70
C LEU A 94 -8.55 -4.89 -0.26
N HIS A 95 -8.13 -3.82 -0.89
CA HIS A 95 -6.87 -3.15 -0.57
C HIS A 95 -6.93 -1.67 -0.96
N PHE A 96 -6.13 -0.85 -0.27
CA PHE A 96 -5.97 0.56 -0.59
C PHE A 96 -4.52 0.82 -0.96
N HIS A 97 -4.31 1.54 -2.07
CA HIS A 97 -3.02 2.15 -2.37
C HIS A 97 -2.94 3.47 -1.62
N LEU A 98 -1.82 3.70 -0.95
CA LEU A 98 -1.48 4.97 -0.33
C LEU A 98 -0.29 5.53 -1.10
N VAL A 99 -0.54 6.62 -1.85
CA VAL A 99 0.43 7.15 -2.81
C VAL A 99 0.86 8.55 -2.38
N PRO A 100 2.09 8.68 -1.87
CA PRO A 100 2.63 9.99 -1.51
C PRO A 100 2.82 10.86 -2.75
N LYS A 101 2.42 12.11 -2.65
CA LYS A 101 2.55 13.10 -3.72
C LYS A 101 3.37 14.28 -3.23
N TYR A 102 4.21 14.80 -4.11
CA TYR A 102 5.11 15.91 -3.81
C TYR A 102 4.88 17.01 -4.85
N LYS A 103 4.75 18.26 -4.39
CA LYS A 103 4.51 19.40 -5.28
C LYS A 103 5.58 19.49 -6.36
N ASP A 104 5.14 19.80 -7.56
CA ASP A 104 5.99 19.95 -8.74
C ASP A 104 6.72 18.68 -9.19
N GLU A 105 6.34 17.53 -8.66
CA GLU A 105 6.90 16.24 -9.04
C GLU A 105 5.87 15.39 -9.79
N PHE A 106 6.26 14.15 -10.09
CA PHE A 106 5.50 13.23 -10.93
C PHE A 106 4.03 13.16 -10.53
N GLU A 107 3.14 13.40 -11.48
CA GLU A 107 1.67 13.33 -11.33
C GLU A 107 1.07 14.25 -10.26
N TRP A 108 1.73 15.34 -9.90
CA TRP A 108 1.12 16.30 -8.98
C TRP A 108 -0.15 16.90 -9.60
N ALA A 109 -1.21 17.01 -8.80
CA ALA A 109 -2.52 17.54 -9.17
C ALA A 109 -3.31 16.68 -10.17
N THR A 110 -2.94 15.41 -10.33
CA THR A 110 -3.69 14.45 -11.15
C THR A 110 -3.77 13.10 -10.45
N VAL A 111 -4.58 12.18 -10.97
CA VAL A 111 -4.72 10.83 -10.44
C VAL A 111 -3.43 10.04 -10.73
N PHE A 112 -3.00 9.23 -9.77
CA PHE A 112 -1.83 8.39 -9.96
C PHE A 112 -2.12 7.22 -10.92
N GLN A 113 -1.10 6.82 -11.67
CA GLN A 113 -1.18 5.61 -12.48
C GLN A 113 -1.05 4.38 -11.59
N MET A 114 -1.77 3.32 -11.92
CA MET A 114 -1.70 2.07 -11.15
C MET A 114 -0.27 1.50 -11.16
N ASN A 115 0.35 1.44 -12.33
CA ASN A 115 1.73 0.99 -12.46
C ASN A 115 2.45 1.82 -13.54
N PRO A 116 3.12 2.91 -13.14
CA PRO A 116 3.89 3.73 -14.10
C PRO A 116 5.03 2.99 -14.76
N ASN A 117 5.58 1.97 -14.10
CA ASN A 117 6.67 1.15 -14.59
C ASN A 117 7.93 1.97 -14.96
N LEU A 118 8.26 2.96 -14.11
CA LEU A 118 9.38 3.90 -14.34
C LEU A 118 10.52 3.73 -13.35
N VAL A 119 10.22 3.41 -12.07
CA VAL A 119 11.21 3.40 -11.00
C VAL A 119 11.13 2.11 -10.20
N THR A 120 12.21 1.34 -10.22
CA THR A 120 12.42 0.21 -9.31
C THR A 120 13.71 0.46 -8.54
N LEU A 121 13.80 -0.14 -7.36
CA LEU A 121 14.91 0.06 -6.44
C LEU A 121 15.72 -1.23 -6.29
N SER A 122 16.90 -1.14 -5.68
CA SER A 122 17.66 -2.32 -5.27
C SER A 122 17.03 -2.95 -4.02
N ASP A 123 17.36 -4.20 -3.74
CA ASP A 123 16.90 -4.88 -2.53
C ASP A 123 17.31 -4.12 -1.27
N GLU A 124 18.51 -3.55 -1.26
CA GLU A 124 19.00 -2.74 -0.14
C GLU A 124 18.17 -1.48 0.05
N GLN A 125 17.83 -0.79 -1.03
CA GLN A 125 17.01 0.42 -0.97
C GLN A 125 15.60 0.11 -0.49
N TYR A 126 15.00 -1.00 -0.93
CA TYR A 126 13.70 -1.44 -0.42
C TYR A 126 13.77 -1.73 1.08
N ALA A 127 14.82 -2.42 1.53
CA ALA A 127 15.00 -2.75 2.95
C ALA A 127 15.13 -1.49 3.81
N GLU A 128 15.88 -0.50 3.36
CA GLU A 128 16.03 0.79 4.04
C GLU A 128 14.69 1.52 4.15
N MET A 129 13.92 1.52 3.07
CA MET A 129 12.60 2.15 3.02
C MET A 129 11.63 1.48 3.99
N ILE A 130 11.64 0.15 4.04
CA ILE A 130 10.82 -0.63 4.96
C ILE A 130 11.15 -0.31 6.42
N GLU A 131 12.44 -0.29 6.77
CA GLU A 131 12.86 0.05 8.13
C GLU A 131 12.44 1.47 8.51
N LYS A 132 12.53 2.40 7.57
CA LYS A 132 12.13 3.79 7.78
C LYS A 132 10.62 3.90 8.06
N ILE A 133 9.80 3.13 7.35
CA ILE A 133 8.35 3.09 7.57
C ILE A 133 8.04 2.44 8.94
N LYS A 134 8.66 1.30 9.23
CA LYS A 134 8.43 0.55 10.47
C LYS A 134 8.74 1.37 11.71
N ALA A 135 9.73 2.26 11.64
CA ALA A 135 10.11 3.11 12.76
C ALA A 135 8.98 4.03 13.23
N HIS A 136 7.95 4.24 12.41
CA HIS A 136 6.86 5.18 12.70
C HIS A 136 5.48 4.51 12.77
N LEU A 137 5.44 3.20 12.77
CA LEU A 137 4.18 2.44 12.92
C LEU A 137 3.73 2.33 14.38
#